data_cad5152c7423c56d05807963af585d7d
#
_entry.id   cad5152c7423c56d05807963af585d7d
#
_cell.length_a   1.000
_cell.length_b   1.000
_cell.length_c   1.000
_cell.angle_alpha   90.00
_cell.angle_beta   90.00
_cell.angle_gamma   90.00
#
_symmetry.space_group_name_H-M   'P 1'
#
loop_
_entity.id
_entity.type
_entity.pdbx_description
1 polymer ?
#
loop_
_entity_poly.entity_id
_entity_poly.type
_entity_poly.pdbx_seq_one_letter_code
_entity_poly.pdbx_strand_id
1 'polypeptide(L)'
;MSSGLPPHYHVGIVVPDLAAAREQMSGELGIAWGPMLHLDAADYRDGSGRDLVLPTTMCYSVEQPHLELIQEVPGSVWVCNEYSNLHHIGFWSDDLIADSTDMVGTGCPLQLCGRAGEHAPTSFAYHRNDLGVRIEIVDSAMRDAMSFLFQPDES
;
A
#
# COMPACT_ATOMS: atom_id res chain seq x y z
N MET A 1 -6.06 20.79 -13.19
CA MET A 1 -6.19 19.33 -13.26
C MET A 1 -4.83 18.70 -13.47
N SER A 2 -4.49 17.73 -12.66
CA SER A 2 -3.26 16.98 -12.88
C SER A 2 -3.35 16.24 -14.20
N SER A 3 -2.21 15.99 -14.83
CA SER A 3 -2.12 15.22 -16.09
C SER A 3 -2.46 13.73 -15.91
N GLY A 4 -3.00 13.34 -14.76
CA GLY A 4 -3.23 11.97 -14.38
C GLY A 4 -1.99 11.34 -13.76
N LEU A 5 -2.20 10.22 -13.05
CA LEU A 5 -1.11 9.44 -12.47
C LEU A 5 -0.44 8.59 -13.55
N PRO A 6 0.85 8.24 -13.38
CA PRO A 6 1.48 7.25 -14.24
C PRO A 6 0.76 5.89 -14.12
N PRO A 7 1.05 4.92 -15.00
CA PRO A 7 0.47 3.58 -14.86
C PRO A 7 0.72 2.98 -13.47
N HIS A 8 -0.22 2.17 -12.99
CA HIS A 8 -0.05 1.51 -11.69
C HIS A 8 1.22 0.64 -11.67
N TYR A 9 1.86 0.56 -10.50
CA TYR A 9 3.09 -0.22 -10.36
C TYR A 9 2.91 -1.43 -9.44
N HIS A 10 1.84 -1.51 -8.65
CA HIS A 10 1.54 -2.69 -7.85
C HIS A 10 0.04 -2.87 -7.59
N VAL A 11 -0.29 -4.10 -7.18
CA VAL A 11 -1.60 -4.47 -6.64
C VAL A 11 -1.37 -5.03 -5.25
N GLY A 12 -2.10 -4.50 -4.27
CA GLY A 12 -2.01 -4.93 -2.87
C GLY A 12 -2.99 -6.05 -2.56
N ILE A 13 -2.53 -7.03 -1.79
CA ILE A 13 -3.28 -8.22 -1.38
C ILE A 13 -3.07 -8.39 0.13
N VAL A 14 -4.15 -8.43 0.90
CA VAL A 14 -4.06 -8.71 2.34
C VAL A 14 -4.19 -10.20 2.57
N VAL A 15 -3.26 -10.76 3.35
CA VAL A 15 -3.19 -12.20 3.62
C VAL A 15 -3.16 -12.47 5.13
N PRO A 16 -3.73 -13.58 5.59
CA PRO A 16 -3.77 -13.89 7.02
C PRO A 16 -2.41 -14.28 7.60
N ASP A 17 -1.53 -14.83 6.77
CA ASP A 17 -0.16 -15.23 7.15
C ASP A 17 0.77 -14.92 5.99
N LEU A 18 1.58 -13.88 6.15
CA LEU A 18 2.45 -13.38 5.08
C LEU A 18 3.51 -14.38 4.65
N ALA A 19 4.17 -15.05 5.61
CA ALA A 19 5.20 -16.03 5.30
C ALA A 19 4.63 -17.23 4.54
N ALA A 20 3.48 -17.75 4.99
CA ALA A 20 2.80 -18.85 4.34
C ALA A 20 2.31 -18.45 2.93
N ALA A 21 1.77 -17.24 2.78
CA ALA A 21 1.31 -16.75 1.48
C ALA A 21 2.44 -16.59 0.47
N ARG A 22 3.61 -16.10 0.90
CA ARG A 22 4.81 -16.01 0.04
C ARG A 22 5.19 -17.38 -0.50
N GLU A 23 5.28 -18.38 0.37
CA GLU A 23 5.64 -19.74 0.00
C GLU A 23 4.63 -20.35 -0.96
N GLN A 24 3.34 -20.23 -0.63
CA GLN A 24 2.26 -20.77 -1.46
C GLN A 24 2.25 -20.16 -2.84
N MET A 25 2.28 -18.82 -2.94
CA MET A 25 2.22 -18.12 -4.24
C MET A 25 3.50 -18.31 -5.06
N SER A 26 4.64 -18.49 -4.43
CA SER A 26 5.85 -18.91 -5.14
C SER A 26 5.67 -20.26 -5.82
N GLY A 27 5.06 -21.21 -5.11
CA GLY A 27 4.77 -22.54 -5.66
C GLY A 27 3.72 -22.54 -6.77
N GLU A 28 2.69 -21.72 -6.61
CA GLU A 28 1.57 -21.64 -7.57
C GLU A 28 1.93 -20.86 -8.83
N LEU A 29 2.67 -19.78 -8.70
CA LEU A 29 2.87 -18.79 -9.76
C LEU A 29 4.32 -18.61 -10.20
N GLY A 30 5.27 -19.24 -9.51
CA GLY A 30 6.70 -19.05 -9.80
C GLY A 30 7.22 -17.66 -9.44
N ILE A 31 6.57 -16.97 -8.51
CA ILE A 31 6.93 -15.60 -8.13
C ILE A 31 8.14 -15.60 -7.20
N ALA A 32 9.11 -14.73 -7.51
CA ALA A 32 10.19 -14.38 -6.59
C ALA A 32 9.78 -13.15 -5.77
N TRP A 33 10.06 -13.16 -4.47
CA TRP A 33 9.71 -12.09 -3.55
C TRP A 33 10.94 -11.31 -3.09
N GLY A 34 10.75 -10.02 -2.86
CA GLY A 34 11.71 -9.20 -2.14
C GLY A 34 11.64 -9.47 -0.63
N PRO A 35 12.49 -8.79 0.16
CA PRO A 35 12.51 -8.99 1.61
C PRO A 35 11.21 -8.53 2.27
N MET A 36 10.87 -9.15 3.40
CA MET A 36 9.77 -8.67 4.24
C MET A 36 10.21 -7.44 5.00
N LEU A 37 9.42 -6.38 4.90
CA LEU A 37 9.57 -5.20 5.74
C LEU A 37 8.60 -5.32 6.90
N HIS A 38 9.12 -5.20 8.13
CA HIS A 38 8.31 -5.21 9.34
C HIS A 38 8.55 -3.96 10.16
N LEU A 39 7.47 -3.27 10.51
CA LEU A 39 7.46 -2.13 11.40
C LEU A 39 6.56 -2.47 12.59
N ASP A 40 7.13 -2.49 13.81
CA ASP A 40 6.37 -2.81 15.02
C ASP A 40 5.27 -1.77 15.29
N ALA A 41 5.54 -0.51 14.98
CA ALA A 41 4.63 0.61 15.25
C ALA A 41 4.85 1.69 14.19
N ALA A 42 3.97 1.74 13.21
CA ALA A 42 3.99 2.76 12.18
C ALA A 42 2.88 3.78 12.40
N ASP A 43 3.15 5.03 12.11
CA ASP A 43 2.25 6.15 12.34
C ASP A 43 1.37 6.42 11.12
N TYR A 44 0.06 6.47 11.37
CA TYR A 44 -0.96 6.71 10.34
C TYR A 44 -1.97 7.76 10.79
N ARG A 45 -2.74 8.26 9.84
CA ARG A 45 -3.92 9.10 10.08
C ARG A 45 -5.06 8.59 9.22
N ASP A 46 -6.24 8.39 9.81
CA ASP A 46 -7.41 7.95 9.05
C ASP A 46 -8.17 9.13 8.40
N GLY A 47 -9.17 8.81 7.59
CA GLY A 47 -9.95 9.81 6.87
C GLY A 47 -10.78 10.75 7.77
N SER A 48 -10.96 10.40 9.05
CA SER A 48 -11.64 11.27 10.03
C SER A 48 -10.67 12.23 10.73
N GLY A 49 -9.37 12.11 10.45
CA GLY A 49 -8.33 12.90 11.10
C GLY A 49 -7.78 12.29 12.38
N ARG A 50 -8.13 11.03 12.68
CA ARG A 50 -7.65 10.33 13.87
C ARG A 50 -6.27 9.71 13.61
N ASP A 51 -5.35 9.93 14.54
CA ASP A 51 -4.03 9.33 14.50
C ASP A 51 -4.07 7.88 15.03
N LEU A 52 -3.36 7.00 14.32
CA LEU A 52 -3.29 5.57 14.61
C LEU A 52 -1.84 5.13 14.63
N VAL A 53 -1.54 4.12 15.44
CA VAL A 53 -0.25 3.43 15.44
C VAL A 53 -0.54 1.95 15.23
N LEU A 54 -0.02 1.37 14.15
CA LEU A 54 -0.31 -0.01 13.76
C LEU A 54 0.97 -0.75 13.37
N PRO A 55 1.07 -2.04 13.68
CA PRO A 55 2.12 -2.86 13.10
C PRO A 55 1.88 -2.98 11.60
N THR A 56 2.94 -3.04 10.82
CA THR A 56 2.84 -3.19 9.37
C THR A 56 3.91 -4.15 8.89
N THR A 57 3.49 -5.20 8.18
CA THR A 57 4.40 -6.17 7.58
C THR A 57 3.98 -6.41 6.15
N MET A 58 4.92 -6.27 5.22
CA MET A 58 4.64 -6.41 3.80
C MET A 58 5.87 -6.90 3.03
N CYS A 59 5.63 -7.38 1.80
CA CYS A 59 6.67 -7.64 0.83
C CYS A 59 6.12 -7.43 -0.58
N TYR A 60 7.04 -7.28 -1.55
CA TYR A 60 6.69 -7.11 -2.96
C TYR A 60 7.25 -8.25 -3.79
N SER A 61 6.56 -8.61 -4.89
CA SER A 61 7.15 -9.44 -5.92
C SER A 61 8.25 -8.67 -6.66
N VAL A 62 9.26 -9.39 -7.14
CA VAL A 62 10.40 -8.79 -7.87
C VAL A 62 9.97 -8.29 -9.26
N GLU A 63 9.16 -9.08 -9.96
CA GLU A 63 8.70 -8.76 -11.31
C GLU A 63 7.63 -7.66 -11.29
N GLN A 64 7.65 -6.83 -12.33
CA GLN A 64 6.64 -5.78 -12.54
C GLN A 64 5.52 -6.28 -13.46
N PRO A 65 4.26 -5.82 -13.27
CA PRO A 65 3.81 -5.00 -12.13
C PRO A 65 3.88 -5.80 -10.82
N HIS A 66 4.32 -5.15 -9.76
CA HIS A 66 4.52 -5.85 -8.49
C HIS A 66 3.22 -6.30 -7.86
N LEU A 67 3.26 -7.45 -7.19
CA LEU A 67 2.24 -7.82 -6.20
C LEU A 67 2.80 -7.44 -4.82
N GLU A 68 1.98 -6.79 -4.02
CA GLU A 68 2.31 -6.49 -2.62
C GLU A 68 1.48 -7.38 -1.72
N LEU A 69 2.14 -8.19 -0.88
CA LEU A 69 1.45 -8.92 0.17
C LEU A 69 1.55 -8.15 1.48
N ILE A 70 0.42 -8.00 2.14
CA ILE A 70 0.32 -7.28 3.41
C ILE A 70 -0.26 -8.22 4.45
N GLN A 71 0.41 -8.32 5.60
CA GLN A 71 -0.08 -9.08 6.74
C GLN A 71 -1.37 -8.46 7.26
N GLU A 72 -2.40 -9.26 7.44
CA GLU A 72 -3.65 -8.83 8.06
C GLU A 72 -3.40 -8.24 9.45
N VAL A 73 -4.04 -7.11 9.73
CA VAL A 73 -4.05 -6.44 11.04
C VAL A 73 -5.51 -6.27 11.46
N PRO A 74 -6.03 -7.13 12.34
CA PRO A 74 -7.43 -7.06 12.77
C PRO A 74 -7.80 -5.68 13.32
N GLY A 75 -8.99 -5.18 12.93
CA GLY A 75 -9.46 -3.88 13.35
C GLY A 75 -8.90 -2.70 12.56
N SER A 76 -8.10 -2.96 11.54
CA SER A 76 -7.50 -1.94 10.67
C SER A 76 -8.10 -1.97 9.26
N VAL A 77 -7.56 -1.14 8.37
CA VAL A 77 -7.89 -1.18 6.94
C VAL A 77 -7.36 -2.47 6.27
N TRP A 78 -6.33 -3.08 6.84
CA TRP A 78 -5.72 -4.31 6.30
C TRP A 78 -6.38 -5.55 6.89
N VAL A 79 -7.54 -5.89 6.35
CA VAL A 79 -8.30 -7.09 6.76
C VAL A 79 -8.65 -7.92 5.54
N CYS A 80 -8.63 -9.24 5.71
CA CYS A 80 -9.05 -10.18 4.68
C CYS A 80 -10.55 -10.07 4.47
N ASN A 81 -10.97 -10.26 3.21
CA ASN A 81 -12.37 -10.22 2.82
C ASN A 81 -12.77 -11.63 2.36
N GLU A 82 -13.97 -12.06 2.70
CA GLU A 82 -14.47 -13.39 2.34
C GLU A 82 -14.63 -13.59 0.82
N TYR A 83 -14.72 -12.51 0.04
CA TYR A 83 -14.91 -12.57 -1.40
C TYR A 83 -13.62 -12.37 -2.19
N SER A 84 -12.69 -11.59 -1.68
CA SER A 84 -11.43 -11.28 -2.35
C SER A 84 -10.43 -10.69 -1.38
N ASN A 85 -9.18 -11.14 -1.47
CA ASN A 85 -8.07 -10.56 -0.72
C ASN A 85 -7.42 -9.37 -1.44
N LEU A 86 -7.89 -9.03 -2.66
CA LEU A 86 -7.42 -7.83 -3.36
C LEU A 86 -7.80 -6.59 -2.54
N HIS A 87 -6.83 -5.72 -2.32
CA HIS A 87 -6.98 -4.61 -1.38
C HIS A 87 -6.91 -3.25 -2.06
N HIS A 88 -5.91 -3.02 -2.91
CA HIS A 88 -5.73 -1.73 -3.57
C HIS A 88 -4.93 -1.86 -4.86
N ILE A 89 -4.96 -0.78 -5.64
CA ILE A 89 -4.11 -0.57 -6.82
C ILE A 89 -3.19 0.60 -6.50
N GLY A 90 -1.89 0.43 -6.69
CA GLY A 90 -0.87 1.41 -6.29
C GLY A 90 -0.27 2.18 -7.45
N PHE A 91 -0.13 3.49 -7.25
CA PHE A 91 0.41 4.44 -8.23
C PHE A 91 1.49 5.30 -7.57
N TRP A 92 2.54 5.63 -8.32
CA TRP A 92 3.48 6.66 -7.89
C TRP A 92 2.86 8.05 -8.05
N SER A 93 3.15 8.94 -7.10
CA SER A 93 2.72 10.34 -7.11
C SER A 93 3.93 11.25 -6.94
N ASP A 94 4.10 12.21 -7.81
CA ASP A 94 5.17 13.20 -7.71
C ASP A 94 4.82 14.36 -6.76
N ASP A 95 3.55 14.49 -6.40
CA ASP A 95 3.07 15.46 -5.40
C ASP A 95 1.92 14.83 -4.62
N LEU A 96 2.28 14.06 -3.59
CA LEU A 96 1.33 13.30 -2.79
C LEU A 96 0.21 14.16 -2.19
N ILE A 97 0.55 15.35 -1.70
CA ILE A 97 -0.43 16.24 -1.06
C ILE A 97 -1.41 16.77 -2.10
N ALA A 98 -0.91 17.26 -3.24
CA ALA A 98 -1.75 17.78 -4.30
C ALA A 98 -2.66 16.69 -4.89
N ASP A 99 -2.10 15.52 -5.21
CA ASP A 99 -2.88 14.41 -5.77
C ASP A 99 -3.95 13.91 -4.80
N SER A 100 -3.61 13.80 -3.50
CA SER A 100 -4.58 13.41 -2.47
C SER A 100 -5.71 14.43 -2.35
N THR A 101 -5.38 15.71 -2.38
CA THR A 101 -6.37 16.81 -2.33
C THR A 101 -7.29 16.77 -3.55
N ASP A 102 -6.73 16.57 -4.73
CA ASP A 102 -7.50 16.47 -5.98
C ASP A 102 -8.44 15.27 -5.95
N MET A 103 -8.01 14.13 -5.44
CA MET A 103 -8.84 12.94 -5.30
C MET A 103 -10.04 13.19 -4.38
N VAL A 104 -9.82 13.83 -3.24
CA VAL A 104 -10.93 14.23 -2.35
C VAL A 104 -11.90 15.16 -3.07
N GLY A 105 -11.37 16.14 -3.81
CA GLY A 105 -12.17 17.09 -4.58
C GLY A 105 -13.01 16.44 -5.69
N THR A 106 -12.61 15.28 -6.20
CA THR A 106 -13.37 14.54 -7.22
C THR A 106 -14.31 13.49 -6.64
N GLY A 107 -14.48 13.45 -5.32
CA GLY A 107 -15.38 12.51 -4.65
C GLY A 107 -14.75 11.16 -4.29
N CYS A 108 -13.43 11.11 -4.19
CA CYS A 108 -12.69 9.94 -3.75
C CYS A 108 -12.05 10.22 -2.39
N PRO A 109 -12.76 10.01 -1.28
CA PRO A 109 -12.29 10.42 0.05
C PRO A 109 -11.07 9.65 0.52
N LEU A 110 -10.26 10.31 1.36
CA LEU A 110 -9.14 9.70 2.05
C LEU A 110 -9.63 8.68 3.06
N GLN A 111 -9.04 7.50 3.08
CA GLN A 111 -9.32 6.44 4.03
C GLN A 111 -8.24 6.31 5.10
N LEU A 112 -6.97 6.30 4.66
CA LEU A 112 -5.82 6.19 5.55
C LEU A 112 -4.60 6.77 4.84
N CYS A 113 -3.69 7.38 5.57
CA CYS A 113 -2.40 7.82 5.03
C CYS A 113 -1.29 7.67 6.06
N GLY A 114 -0.05 7.71 5.58
CA GLY A 114 1.12 7.82 6.44
C GLY A 114 1.16 9.19 7.13
N ARG A 115 1.77 9.24 8.30
CA ARG A 115 1.93 10.45 9.11
C ARG A 115 3.35 10.53 9.66
N ALA A 116 3.89 11.72 9.67
CA ALA A 116 5.17 12.04 10.33
C ALA A 116 4.96 13.27 11.21
N GLY A 117 4.84 13.06 12.52
CA GLY A 117 4.50 14.12 13.46
C GLY A 117 3.13 14.72 13.14
N GLU A 118 3.08 16.02 12.87
CA GLU A 118 1.86 16.73 12.48
C GLU A 118 1.58 16.65 10.97
N HIS A 119 2.54 16.14 10.18
CA HIS A 119 2.43 16.11 8.71
C HIS A 119 1.72 14.86 8.23
N ALA A 120 0.64 15.04 7.48
CA ALA A 120 -0.10 13.98 6.79
C ALA A 120 -0.84 14.56 5.57
N PRO A 121 -0.88 13.87 4.42
CA PRO A 121 -0.25 12.57 4.18
C PRO A 121 1.27 12.66 4.01
N THR A 122 1.96 11.63 4.45
CA THR A 122 3.36 11.38 4.15
C THR A 122 3.52 9.95 3.68
N SER A 123 4.45 9.68 2.81
CA SER A 123 4.75 8.36 2.24
C SER A 123 3.67 7.83 1.30
N PHE A 124 2.44 7.71 1.74
CA PHE A 124 1.32 7.20 0.92
C PHE A 124 -0.03 7.71 1.39
N ALA A 125 -1.04 7.52 0.55
CA ALA A 125 -2.43 7.74 0.92
C ALA A 125 -3.34 6.71 0.22
N TYR A 126 -4.25 6.11 0.98
CA TYR A 126 -5.36 5.32 0.47
C TYR A 126 -6.60 6.19 0.30
N HIS A 127 -7.16 6.16 -0.90
CA HIS A 127 -8.45 6.75 -1.22
C HIS A 127 -9.40 5.65 -1.67
N ARG A 128 -10.67 5.77 -1.33
CA ARG A 128 -11.67 4.80 -1.75
C ARG A 128 -12.85 5.51 -2.39
N ASN A 129 -13.15 5.19 -3.64
CA ASN A 129 -14.27 5.79 -4.35
C ASN A 129 -15.60 5.09 -4.02
N ASP A 130 -16.70 5.63 -4.54
CA ASP A 130 -18.05 5.10 -4.33
C ASP A 130 -18.31 3.76 -5.05
N LEU A 131 -17.44 3.37 -5.97
CA LEU A 131 -17.46 2.03 -6.58
C LEU A 131 -16.86 0.97 -5.66
N GLY A 132 -16.24 1.38 -4.54
CA GLY A 132 -15.57 0.47 -3.63
C GLY A 132 -14.11 0.15 -4.03
N VAL A 133 -13.56 0.86 -5.02
CA VAL A 133 -12.16 0.68 -5.44
C VAL A 133 -11.27 1.50 -4.52
N ARG A 134 -10.26 0.84 -3.93
CA ARG A 134 -9.23 1.49 -3.12
C ARG A 134 -8.02 1.76 -3.98
N ILE A 135 -7.60 3.02 -3.99
CA ILE A 135 -6.46 3.52 -4.76
C ILE A 135 -5.41 3.96 -3.77
N GLU A 136 -4.18 3.48 -3.94
CA GLU A 136 -3.03 3.96 -3.19
C GLU A 136 -2.21 4.88 -4.07
N ILE A 137 -1.85 6.05 -3.54
CA ILE A 137 -0.84 6.89 -4.14
C ILE A 137 0.37 6.91 -3.20
N VAL A 138 1.55 6.68 -3.76
CA VAL A 138 2.81 6.56 -3.01
C VAL A 138 3.76 7.67 -3.48
N ASP A 139 4.35 8.38 -2.54
CA ASP A 139 5.30 9.46 -2.85
C ASP A 139 6.49 8.90 -3.65
N SER A 140 6.63 9.36 -4.88
CA SER A 140 7.71 8.93 -5.78
C SER A 140 9.11 9.27 -5.25
N ALA A 141 9.23 10.23 -4.33
CA ALA A 141 10.49 10.52 -3.65
C ALA A 141 11.01 9.32 -2.83
N MET A 142 10.13 8.39 -2.47
CA MET A 142 10.51 7.17 -1.75
C MET A 142 11.02 6.05 -2.67
N ARG A 143 10.89 6.19 -3.98
CA ARG A 143 11.16 5.11 -4.95
C ARG A 143 12.57 4.54 -4.80
N ASP A 144 13.59 5.40 -4.71
CA ASP A 144 14.98 4.97 -4.58
C ASP A 144 15.21 4.27 -3.22
N ALA A 145 14.67 4.82 -2.14
CA ALA A 145 14.78 4.23 -0.81
C ALA A 145 14.06 2.87 -0.71
N MET A 146 13.00 2.67 -1.49
CA MET A 146 12.23 1.42 -1.52
C MET A 146 12.82 0.38 -2.47
N SER A 147 13.82 0.73 -3.28
CA SER A 147 14.31 -0.15 -4.35
C SER A 147 14.77 -1.53 -3.87
N PHE A 148 15.28 -1.62 -2.64
CA PHE A 148 15.70 -2.91 -2.06
C PHE A 148 14.52 -3.88 -1.86
N LEU A 149 13.30 -3.36 -1.71
CA LEU A 149 12.09 -4.18 -1.54
C LEU A 149 11.70 -4.94 -2.81
N PHE A 150 12.20 -4.49 -3.97
CA PHE A 150 11.93 -5.09 -5.28
C PHE A 150 13.07 -5.98 -5.76
N GLN A 151 14.06 -6.25 -4.92
CA GLN A 151 15.17 -7.15 -5.23
C GLN A 151 14.93 -8.52 -4.60
N PRO A 152 15.42 -9.61 -5.22
CA PRO A 152 15.25 -10.94 -4.64
C PRO A 152 15.76 -11.00 -3.19
N ASP A 153 14.97 -11.64 -2.33
CA ASP A 153 15.36 -11.92 -0.96
C ASP A 153 16.36 -13.08 -0.97
N GLU A 154 17.59 -12.80 -0.56
CA GLU A 154 18.69 -13.77 -0.55
C GLU A 154 18.86 -14.47 0.82
N SER A 155 17.98 -14.19 1.77
CA SER A 155 18.03 -14.78 3.11
C SER A 155 17.49 -16.22 3.15
#